data_5ccba64bbf55d24c2453d2a4f49ecda4
#
_entry.id   5ccba64bbf55d24c2453d2a4f49ecda4
#
_cell.length_a   1.000
_cell.length_b   1.000
_cell.length_c   1.000
_cell.angle_alpha   90.00
_cell.angle_beta   90.00
_cell.angle_gamma   90.00
#
_symmetry.space_group_name_H-M   'P 1'
#
loop_
_entity.id
_entity.type
_entity.pdbx_description
1 polymer ?
#
loop_
_entity_poly.entity_id
_entity_poly.type
_entity_poly.pdbx_seq_one_letter_code
_entity_poly.pdbx_strand_id
1 'polypeptide(L)'
;TGLFGQDIKWAHDYPRAEKHLSKILEEISSLQMYQAPNGGNVLALDDPELHKFPFAYMAEPGFWVPTDDEVRGLRNYVLKGGFIVFDDFTAHHWDNFTEQMDRVLPGHRPIELDLTHPIFHSFFEIETLEMAPMYGPPPTFWGYFEDNDPRNRLVAIANYENDIGEYWEYSDTGWYPIDLTNDAYKFGVNYVIYALTH
;
A
#
# COMPACT_ATOMS: atom_id res chain seq x y z
N THR A 1 -14.08 -8.58 10.92
CA THR A 1 -15.32 -9.35 10.60
C THR A 1 -15.54 -9.26 9.10
N GLY A 2 -15.14 -10.31 8.37
CA GLY A 2 -15.15 -10.33 6.92
C GLY A 2 -16.52 -10.06 6.28
N LEU A 3 -16.49 -9.52 5.06
CA LEU A 3 -17.67 -9.37 4.23
C LEU A 3 -18.44 -10.70 4.15
N PHE A 4 -19.75 -10.69 4.46
CA PHE A 4 -20.61 -11.88 4.45
C PHE A 4 -20.23 -13.01 5.44
N GLY A 5 -19.53 -12.71 6.53
CA GLY A 5 -19.15 -13.69 7.53
C GLY A 5 -18.00 -14.62 7.11
N GLN A 6 -17.31 -14.30 6.03
CA GLN A 6 -16.05 -14.93 5.61
C GLN A 6 -14.88 -14.03 6.03
N ASP A 7 -13.80 -14.63 6.47
CA ASP A 7 -12.55 -13.96 6.78
C ASP A 7 -11.81 -13.63 5.45
N ILE A 8 -12.19 -12.51 4.85
CA ILE A 8 -11.57 -12.02 3.60
C ILE A 8 -10.43 -11.11 3.98
N LYS A 9 -9.22 -11.63 3.88
CA LYS A 9 -8.00 -11.02 4.39
C LYS A 9 -7.77 -9.57 3.93
N TRP A 10 -7.81 -9.31 2.64
CA TRP A 10 -7.60 -7.96 2.09
C TRP A 10 -8.66 -6.92 2.51
N ALA A 11 -9.74 -7.34 3.13
CA ALA A 11 -10.89 -6.49 3.43
C ALA A 11 -11.06 -6.20 4.93
N HIS A 12 -10.04 -6.43 5.75
CA HIS A 12 -10.15 -6.19 7.19
C HIS A 12 -10.41 -4.72 7.49
N ASP A 13 -9.67 -3.81 6.91
CA ASP A 13 -9.77 -2.36 7.13
C ASP A 13 -10.82 -1.70 6.24
N TYR A 14 -11.28 -2.42 5.20
CA TYR A 14 -12.24 -1.92 4.23
C TYR A 14 -13.65 -1.85 4.83
N PRO A 15 -14.42 -0.79 4.61
CA PRO A 15 -14.12 0.39 3.80
C PRO A 15 -13.68 1.64 4.60
N ARG A 16 -13.36 1.50 5.88
CA ARG A 16 -13.12 2.66 6.76
C ARG A 16 -11.78 3.30 6.49
N ALA A 17 -10.72 2.49 6.35
CA ALA A 17 -9.38 2.98 6.07
C ALA A 17 -9.36 3.83 4.79
N GLU A 18 -9.94 3.33 3.70
CA GLU A 18 -9.98 4.04 2.42
C GLU A 18 -10.80 5.33 2.49
N LYS A 19 -11.92 5.32 3.21
CA LYS A 19 -12.75 6.53 3.41
C LYS A 19 -12.00 7.60 4.18
N HIS A 20 -11.29 7.21 5.23
CA HIS A 20 -10.56 8.16 6.06
C HIS A 20 -9.34 8.73 5.31
N LEU A 21 -8.54 7.87 4.63
CA LEU A 21 -7.42 8.35 3.83
C LEU A 21 -7.90 9.26 2.68
N SER A 22 -8.97 8.88 1.97
CA SER A 22 -9.55 9.69 0.89
C SER A 22 -10.00 11.06 1.40
N LYS A 23 -10.66 11.10 2.57
CA LYS A 23 -11.09 12.35 3.18
C LYS A 23 -9.90 13.27 3.52
N ILE A 24 -8.84 12.71 4.10
CA ILE A 24 -7.62 13.50 4.39
C ILE A 24 -7.02 14.06 3.10
N LEU A 25 -6.91 13.25 2.04
CA LEU A 25 -6.37 13.70 0.75
C LEU A 25 -7.20 14.84 0.14
N GLU A 26 -8.53 14.78 0.19
CA GLU A 26 -9.42 15.84 -0.29
C GLU A 26 -9.31 17.13 0.54
N GLU A 27 -9.10 17.03 1.85
CA GLU A 27 -8.99 18.18 2.76
C GLU A 27 -7.66 18.93 2.61
N ILE A 28 -6.56 18.22 2.29
CA ILE A 28 -5.22 18.82 2.25
C ILE A 28 -4.72 19.11 0.83
N SER A 29 -5.45 18.69 -0.20
CA SER A 29 -5.05 18.83 -1.61
C SER A 29 -6.24 19.24 -2.49
N SER A 30 -5.99 19.44 -3.78
CA SER A 30 -7.05 19.63 -4.78
C SER A 30 -7.48 18.33 -5.46
N LEU A 31 -7.04 17.19 -4.96
CA LEU A 31 -7.41 15.88 -5.52
C LEU A 31 -8.90 15.61 -5.28
N GLN A 32 -9.55 15.07 -6.28
CA GLN A 32 -10.88 14.52 -6.16
C GLN A 32 -10.77 13.00 -6.13
N MET A 33 -11.00 12.42 -4.97
CA MET A 33 -10.90 10.99 -4.80
C MET A 33 -12.11 10.30 -5.42
N TYR A 34 -11.86 9.26 -6.22
CA TYR A 34 -12.94 8.41 -6.65
C TYR A 34 -13.40 7.55 -5.47
N GLN A 35 -14.66 7.73 -5.08
CA GLN A 35 -15.27 6.94 -4.01
C GLN A 35 -16.47 6.19 -4.57
N ALA A 36 -16.39 4.86 -4.57
CA ALA A 36 -17.58 4.02 -4.64
C ALA A 36 -18.47 4.28 -3.41
N PRO A 37 -19.77 3.93 -3.43
CA PRO A 37 -20.70 4.21 -2.33
C PRO A 37 -20.22 3.74 -0.94
N ASN A 38 -19.31 2.75 -0.90
CA ASN A 38 -18.81 2.14 0.34
C ASN A 38 -17.33 2.45 0.64
N GLY A 39 -16.64 3.24 -0.16
CA GLY A 39 -15.21 3.52 -0.03
C GLY A 39 -14.50 3.53 -1.38
N GLY A 40 -13.21 3.26 -1.43
CA GLY A 40 -12.45 3.14 -2.66
C GLY A 40 -12.95 2.01 -3.58
N ASN A 41 -12.49 1.99 -4.82
CA ASN A 41 -12.79 0.89 -5.75
C ASN A 41 -12.09 -0.39 -5.31
N VAL A 42 -12.83 -1.48 -5.33
CA VAL A 42 -12.29 -2.84 -5.25
C VAL A 42 -12.24 -3.43 -6.65
N LEU A 43 -11.05 -3.72 -7.14
CA LEU A 43 -10.81 -4.23 -8.49
C LEU A 43 -9.97 -5.51 -8.43
N ALA A 44 -10.25 -6.45 -9.32
CA ALA A 44 -9.36 -7.58 -9.54
C ALA A 44 -8.08 -7.09 -10.26
N LEU A 45 -6.96 -7.77 -10.05
CA LEU A 45 -5.69 -7.33 -10.63
C LEU A 45 -5.62 -7.50 -12.16
N ASP A 46 -6.49 -8.32 -12.73
CA ASP A 46 -6.67 -8.51 -14.19
C ASP A 46 -7.76 -7.61 -14.78
N ASP A 47 -8.45 -6.80 -13.97
CA ASP A 47 -9.45 -5.86 -14.45
C ASP A 47 -8.78 -4.69 -15.22
N PRO A 48 -9.14 -4.46 -16.50
CA PRO A 48 -8.58 -3.35 -17.26
C PRO A 48 -8.90 -1.97 -16.68
N GLU A 49 -9.94 -1.84 -15.84
CA GLU A 49 -10.27 -0.60 -15.14
C GLU A 49 -9.17 -0.17 -14.16
N LEU A 50 -8.36 -1.13 -13.64
CA LEU A 50 -7.25 -0.84 -12.74
C LEU A 50 -6.27 0.21 -13.33
N HIS A 51 -6.07 0.19 -14.65
CA HIS A 51 -5.18 1.14 -15.33
C HIS A 51 -5.68 2.61 -15.33
N LYS A 52 -6.90 2.87 -14.86
CA LYS A 52 -7.40 4.24 -14.68
C LYS A 52 -6.96 4.88 -13.36
N PHE A 53 -6.44 4.08 -12.47
CA PHE A 53 -6.02 4.50 -11.13
C PHE A 53 -4.51 4.44 -11.01
N PRO A 54 -3.81 5.54 -10.71
CA PRO A 54 -2.36 5.55 -10.58
C PRO A 54 -1.87 4.86 -9.30
N PHE A 55 -2.76 4.73 -8.31
CA PHE A 55 -2.47 4.19 -6.98
C PHE A 55 -3.36 3.00 -6.68
N ALA A 56 -2.77 1.93 -6.17
CA ALA A 56 -3.46 0.76 -5.64
C ALA A 56 -2.93 0.41 -4.24
N TYR A 57 -3.78 -0.20 -3.42
CA TYR A 57 -3.44 -0.66 -2.08
C TYR A 57 -3.92 -2.10 -1.90
N MET A 58 -3.10 -2.94 -1.31
CA MET A 58 -3.41 -4.33 -0.99
C MET A 58 -2.99 -4.65 0.44
N ALA A 59 -3.97 -4.96 1.29
CA ALA A 59 -3.73 -5.50 2.62
C ALA A 59 -3.48 -7.02 2.58
N GLU A 60 -2.79 -7.52 3.58
CA GLU A 60 -2.52 -8.94 3.85
C GLU A 60 -1.96 -9.74 2.65
N PRO A 61 -0.93 -9.27 1.95
CA PRO A 61 -0.35 -9.97 0.80
C PRO A 61 0.27 -11.33 1.17
N GLY A 62 0.44 -11.61 2.45
CA GLY A 62 0.88 -12.92 2.95
C GLY A 62 -0.09 -14.07 2.64
N PHE A 63 -1.36 -13.76 2.38
CA PHE A 63 -2.41 -14.71 1.98
C PHE A 63 -2.75 -14.65 0.50
N TRP A 64 -2.06 -13.80 -0.26
CA TRP A 64 -2.33 -13.57 -1.66
C TRP A 64 -1.87 -14.75 -2.53
N VAL A 65 -2.79 -15.28 -3.34
CA VAL A 65 -2.52 -16.37 -4.30
C VAL A 65 -3.15 -15.98 -5.64
N PRO A 66 -2.46 -15.18 -6.46
CA PRO A 66 -3.01 -14.71 -7.73
C PRO A 66 -3.05 -15.80 -8.79
N THR A 67 -4.06 -15.74 -9.65
CA THR A 67 -4.09 -16.46 -10.90
C THR A 67 -3.02 -15.94 -11.87
N ASP A 68 -2.74 -16.68 -12.94
CA ASP A 68 -1.78 -16.22 -13.96
C ASP A 68 -2.28 -14.96 -14.71
N ASP A 69 -3.60 -14.77 -14.82
CA ASP A 69 -4.19 -13.57 -15.40
C ASP A 69 -3.97 -12.36 -14.50
N GLU A 70 -4.21 -12.49 -13.20
CA GLU A 70 -3.94 -11.45 -12.21
C GLU A 70 -2.44 -11.09 -12.11
N VAL A 71 -1.56 -12.09 -12.18
CA VAL A 71 -0.10 -11.87 -12.25
C VAL A 71 0.25 -11.01 -13.47
N ARG A 72 -0.33 -11.32 -14.65
CA ARG A 72 -0.10 -10.52 -15.87
C ARG A 72 -0.72 -9.14 -15.76
N GLY A 73 -1.90 -9.04 -15.16
CA GLY A 73 -2.60 -7.78 -14.93
C GLY A 73 -1.79 -6.83 -14.06
N LEU A 74 -1.36 -7.30 -12.89
CA LEU A 74 -0.53 -6.49 -11.99
C LEU A 74 0.81 -6.10 -12.62
N ARG A 75 1.48 -7.04 -13.29
CA ARG A 75 2.71 -6.72 -14.04
C ARG A 75 2.50 -5.58 -15.03
N ASN A 76 1.45 -5.68 -15.84
CA ASN A 76 1.12 -4.64 -16.81
C ASN A 76 0.79 -3.31 -16.14
N TYR A 77 0.09 -3.35 -15.01
CA TYR A 77 -0.27 -2.17 -14.25
C TYR A 77 0.98 -1.42 -13.78
N VAL A 78 1.87 -2.09 -13.06
CA VAL A 78 3.06 -1.43 -12.50
C VAL A 78 4.06 -0.99 -13.58
N LEU A 79 4.22 -1.75 -14.67
CA LEU A 79 5.13 -1.40 -15.77
C LEU A 79 4.57 -0.29 -16.68
N LYS A 80 3.28 0.06 -16.60
CA LYS A 80 2.67 1.13 -17.39
C LYS A 80 2.38 2.40 -16.58
N GLY A 81 2.98 2.55 -15.42
CA GLY A 81 2.89 3.76 -14.62
C GLY A 81 2.05 3.62 -13.35
N GLY A 82 1.43 2.48 -13.09
CA GLY A 82 0.75 2.22 -11.83
C GLY A 82 1.73 2.05 -10.67
N PHE A 83 1.27 2.36 -9.47
CA PHE A 83 2.01 2.16 -8.22
C PHE A 83 1.13 1.40 -7.23
N ILE A 84 1.70 0.40 -6.55
CA ILE A 84 0.97 -0.39 -5.55
C ILE A 84 1.68 -0.42 -4.20
N VAL A 85 0.88 -0.30 -3.13
CA VAL A 85 1.30 -0.49 -1.74
C VAL A 85 0.82 -1.85 -1.25
N PHE A 86 1.72 -2.60 -0.65
CA PHE A 86 1.43 -3.82 0.10
C PHE A 86 1.62 -3.55 1.58
N ASP A 87 0.61 -3.85 2.39
CA ASP A 87 0.56 -3.50 3.80
C ASP A 87 -0.05 -4.64 4.62
N ASP A 88 -0.02 -4.56 5.94
CA ASP A 88 -0.64 -5.52 6.86
C ASP A 88 -0.11 -6.95 6.68
N PHE A 89 1.19 -7.15 6.88
CA PHE A 89 1.77 -8.49 6.87
C PHE A 89 3.07 -8.59 7.69
N THR A 90 3.33 -9.79 8.18
CA THR A 90 4.37 -10.05 9.17
C THR A 90 4.99 -11.43 9.01
N ALA A 91 6.16 -11.65 9.61
CA ALA A 91 6.81 -12.95 9.76
C ALA A 91 6.89 -13.77 8.46
N HIS A 92 6.40 -15.01 8.49
CA HIS A 92 6.42 -15.93 7.34
C HIS A 92 5.55 -15.49 6.15
N HIS A 93 4.72 -14.47 6.29
CA HIS A 93 3.96 -13.88 5.19
C HIS A 93 4.89 -13.28 4.11
N TRP A 94 6.10 -12.90 4.49
CA TRP A 94 7.13 -12.42 3.58
C TRP A 94 7.48 -13.42 2.47
N ASP A 95 7.57 -14.70 2.83
CA ASP A 95 7.94 -15.75 1.86
C ASP A 95 6.90 -15.86 0.75
N ASN A 96 5.61 -15.91 1.10
CA ASN A 96 4.54 -15.93 0.10
C ASN A 96 4.53 -14.64 -0.74
N PHE A 97 4.61 -13.49 -0.09
CA PHE A 97 4.64 -12.21 -0.78
C PHE A 97 5.75 -12.14 -1.83
N THR A 98 6.97 -12.49 -1.47
CA THR A 98 8.12 -12.45 -2.39
C THR A 98 8.02 -13.50 -3.49
N GLU A 99 7.48 -14.69 -3.21
CA GLU A 99 7.21 -15.71 -4.23
C GLU A 99 6.21 -15.20 -5.28
N GLN A 100 5.10 -14.58 -4.84
CA GLN A 100 4.12 -14.04 -5.79
C GLN A 100 4.69 -12.83 -6.56
N MET A 101 5.47 -11.97 -5.91
CA MET A 101 6.13 -10.85 -6.59
C MET A 101 7.18 -11.30 -7.61
N ASP A 102 7.88 -12.41 -7.39
CA ASP A 102 8.77 -12.99 -8.41
C ASP A 102 8.00 -13.48 -9.66
N ARG A 103 6.75 -13.95 -9.48
CA ARG A 103 5.86 -14.23 -10.61
C ARG A 103 5.43 -12.94 -11.33
N VAL A 104 5.17 -11.86 -10.59
CA VAL A 104 4.76 -10.57 -11.15
C VAL A 104 5.92 -9.89 -11.86
N LEU A 105 7.07 -9.78 -11.22
CA LEU A 105 8.28 -9.11 -11.71
C LEU A 105 9.48 -10.08 -11.68
N PRO A 106 9.56 -11.02 -12.63
CA PRO A 106 10.61 -12.05 -12.64
C PRO A 106 12.00 -11.46 -12.61
N GLY A 107 12.81 -11.93 -11.66
CA GLY A 107 14.19 -11.50 -11.49
C GLY A 107 14.37 -10.15 -10.78
N HIS A 108 13.28 -9.47 -10.40
CA HIS A 108 13.36 -8.32 -9.51
C HIS A 108 13.47 -8.78 -8.05
N ARG A 109 14.13 -7.97 -7.24
CA ARG A 109 14.27 -8.22 -5.81
C ARG A 109 13.80 -7.01 -5.02
N PRO A 110 13.16 -7.21 -3.87
CA PRO A 110 12.86 -6.11 -2.98
C PRO A 110 14.16 -5.50 -2.45
N ILE A 111 14.22 -4.18 -2.42
CA ILE A 111 15.34 -3.40 -1.90
C ILE A 111 14.82 -2.63 -0.70
N GLU A 112 15.48 -2.76 0.43
CA GLU A 112 15.11 -2.00 1.63
C GLU A 112 15.31 -0.51 1.39
N LEU A 113 14.28 0.27 1.71
CA LEU A 113 14.27 1.73 1.54
C LEU A 113 14.75 2.38 2.84
N ASP A 114 15.66 3.32 2.70
CA ASP A 114 16.03 4.23 3.78
C ASP A 114 15.27 5.55 3.67
N LEU A 115 15.37 6.36 4.71
CA LEU A 115 14.66 7.62 4.83
C LEU A 115 14.97 8.63 3.71
N THR A 116 16.07 8.48 2.98
CA THR A 116 16.45 9.40 1.91
C THR A 116 15.65 9.19 0.62
N HIS A 117 14.86 8.11 0.53
CA HIS A 117 14.08 7.84 -0.67
C HIS A 117 12.97 8.88 -0.87
N PRO A 118 12.78 9.43 -2.11
CA PRO A 118 11.81 10.49 -2.39
C PRO A 118 10.37 10.21 -1.97
N ILE A 119 9.96 8.94 -1.89
CA ILE A 119 8.60 8.58 -1.47
C ILE A 119 8.27 9.07 -0.05
N PHE A 120 9.27 9.19 0.83
CA PHE A 120 9.09 9.67 2.20
C PHE A 120 9.05 11.21 2.31
N HIS A 121 9.22 11.91 1.17
CA HIS A 121 9.30 13.39 1.08
C HIS A 121 8.40 13.95 -0.02
N SER A 122 7.45 13.14 -0.53
CA SER A 122 6.64 13.51 -1.71
C SER A 122 5.63 14.62 -1.42
N PHE A 123 5.18 14.76 -0.18
CA PHE A 123 4.27 15.82 0.29
C PHE A 123 4.61 16.24 1.72
N PHE A 124 4.59 15.29 2.66
CA PHE A 124 5.05 15.50 4.02
C PHE A 124 6.50 15.07 4.15
N GLU A 125 7.24 15.79 4.99
CA GLU A 125 8.57 15.38 5.41
C GLU A 125 8.42 14.29 6.47
N ILE A 126 8.83 13.05 6.16
CA ILE A 126 8.94 11.97 7.14
C ILE A 126 10.32 12.08 7.80
N GLU A 127 10.35 12.25 9.10
CA GLU A 127 11.60 12.48 9.85
C GLU A 127 12.23 11.18 10.34
N THR A 128 11.44 10.10 10.44
CA THR A 128 11.90 8.78 10.88
C THR A 128 11.04 7.67 10.29
N LEU A 129 11.65 6.52 10.01
CA LEU A 129 10.95 5.28 9.65
C LEU A 129 10.66 4.41 10.88
N GLU A 130 11.08 4.84 12.07
CA GLU A 130 10.77 4.18 13.32
C GLU A 130 9.31 4.43 13.69
N MET A 131 8.45 3.48 13.36
CA MET A 131 7.05 3.47 13.79
C MET A 131 6.88 2.54 15.00
N ALA A 132 5.79 2.74 15.75
CA ALA A 132 5.43 1.80 16.82
C ALA A 132 5.23 0.39 16.22
N PRO A 133 5.89 -0.65 16.75
CA PRO A 133 5.73 -1.99 16.23
C PRO A 133 4.28 -2.48 16.38
N MET A 134 3.65 -2.89 15.28
CA MET A 134 2.31 -3.48 15.30
C MET A 134 2.39 -4.97 15.65
N TYR A 135 3.36 -5.70 15.09
CA TYR A 135 3.47 -7.15 15.19
C TYR A 135 4.65 -7.63 16.05
N GLY A 136 5.42 -6.73 16.65
CA GLY A 136 6.54 -7.04 17.53
C GLY A 136 7.90 -6.58 17.00
N PRO A 137 8.41 -7.04 15.85
CA PRO A 137 9.58 -6.42 15.21
C PRO A 137 9.31 -4.98 14.75
N PRO A 138 10.33 -4.11 14.67
CA PRO A 138 10.18 -2.81 14.02
C PRO A 138 9.80 -2.96 12.55
N PRO A 139 8.91 -2.09 12.02
CA PRO A 139 8.54 -2.10 10.61
C PRO A 139 9.73 -1.76 9.70
N THR A 140 9.73 -2.35 8.52
CA THR A 140 10.68 -2.06 7.45
C THR A 140 9.95 -1.83 6.13
N PHE A 141 10.54 -1.03 5.24
CA PHE A 141 9.95 -0.61 3.98
C PHE A 141 10.78 -1.14 2.82
N TRP A 142 10.14 -1.86 1.90
CA TRP A 142 10.82 -2.53 0.79
C TRP A 142 10.26 -2.09 -0.54
N GLY A 143 11.13 -1.74 -1.47
CA GLY A 143 10.75 -1.24 -2.79
C GLY A 143 11.05 -2.24 -3.92
N TYR A 144 10.16 -2.28 -4.92
CA TYR A 144 10.44 -2.86 -6.23
C TYR A 144 10.57 -1.73 -7.25
N PHE A 145 11.61 -1.78 -8.07
CA PHE A 145 11.97 -0.72 -9.00
C PHE A 145 11.91 -1.18 -10.46
N GLU A 146 11.61 -0.27 -11.38
CA GLU A 146 11.75 -0.53 -12.81
C GLU A 146 13.16 -1.03 -13.13
N ASP A 147 13.26 -2.04 -14.00
CA ASP A 147 14.51 -2.69 -14.40
C ASP A 147 15.36 -3.21 -13.23
N ASN A 148 14.75 -3.37 -12.05
CA ASN A 148 15.44 -3.76 -10.81
C ASN A 148 16.59 -2.79 -10.44
N ASP A 149 16.48 -1.52 -10.80
CA ASP A 149 17.48 -0.48 -10.53
C ASP A 149 16.89 0.58 -9.59
N PRO A 150 17.43 0.78 -8.37
CA PRO A 150 16.89 1.74 -7.41
C PRO A 150 17.00 3.21 -7.85
N ARG A 151 17.66 3.50 -8.97
CA ARG A 151 17.70 4.83 -9.58
C ARG A 151 16.49 5.11 -10.47
N ASN A 152 15.76 4.08 -10.84
CA ASN A 152 14.55 4.16 -11.64
C ASN A 152 13.31 4.34 -10.74
N ARG A 153 12.14 4.44 -11.35
CA ARG A 153 10.87 4.61 -10.64
C ARG A 153 10.62 3.41 -9.69
N LEU A 154 10.22 3.72 -8.47
CA LEU A 154 9.65 2.75 -7.54
C LEU A 154 8.24 2.38 -8.03
N VAL A 155 7.99 1.11 -8.30
CA VAL A 155 6.71 0.62 -8.83
C VAL A 155 5.82 -0.02 -7.78
N ALA A 156 6.41 -0.48 -6.69
CA ALA A 156 5.69 -1.03 -5.56
C ALA A 156 6.46 -0.81 -4.26
N ILE A 157 5.75 -0.61 -3.16
CA ILE A 157 6.29 -0.58 -1.81
C ILE A 157 5.60 -1.62 -0.94
N ALA A 158 6.37 -2.26 -0.07
CA ALA A 158 5.88 -3.19 0.94
C ALA A 158 6.23 -2.66 2.34
N ASN A 159 5.20 -2.43 3.15
CA ASN A 159 5.31 -2.04 4.56
C ASN A 159 5.34 -3.32 5.40
N TYR A 160 6.50 -3.92 5.52
CA TYR A 160 6.64 -5.20 6.22
C TYR A 160 6.75 -5.01 7.74
N GLU A 161 6.15 -5.90 8.51
CA GLU A 161 5.96 -5.83 9.97
C GLU A 161 5.13 -4.59 10.38
N ASN A 162 4.22 -4.16 9.51
CA ASN A 162 3.40 -2.97 9.70
C ASN A 162 1.95 -3.20 9.26
N ASP A 163 1.09 -2.31 9.72
CA ASP A 163 -0.30 -2.22 9.35
C ASP A 163 -0.70 -0.74 9.43
N ILE A 164 -0.41 -0.02 8.35
CA ILE A 164 -0.73 1.42 8.27
C ILE A 164 -2.25 1.61 8.10
N GLY A 165 -2.92 0.66 7.44
CA GLY A 165 -4.36 0.65 7.23
C GLY A 165 -5.17 0.64 8.51
N GLU A 166 -4.74 -0.12 9.51
CA GLU A 166 -5.36 -0.19 10.83
C GLU A 166 -5.39 1.18 11.53
N TYR A 167 -4.32 1.99 11.41
CA TYR A 167 -4.30 3.35 11.96
C TYR A 167 -5.29 4.27 11.24
N TRP A 168 -5.50 4.10 9.92
CA TRP A 168 -6.51 4.87 9.18
C TRP A 168 -7.91 4.43 9.57
N GLU A 169 -8.16 3.10 9.68
CA GLU A 169 -9.47 2.55 10.04
C GLU A 169 -9.98 3.11 11.37
N TYR A 170 -9.13 3.11 12.40
CA TYR A 170 -9.52 3.50 13.75
C TYR A 170 -9.18 4.95 14.13
N SER A 171 -8.85 5.78 13.15
CA SER A 171 -8.40 7.17 13.37
C SER A 171 -9.43 8.07 14.08
N ASP A 172 -10.74 7.79 13.93
CA ASP A 172 -11.85 8.55 14.51
C ASP A 172 -12.35 8.00 15.85
N THR A 173 -11.79 6.88 16.32
CA THR A 173 -12.26 6.18 17.52
C THR A 173 -11.51 6.55 18.79
N GLY A 174 -10.29 7.11 18.66
CA GLY A 174 -9.37 7.30 19.79
C GLY A 174 -8.74 5.98 20.28
N TRP A 175 -8.82 4.90 19.51
CA TRP A 175 -8.21 3.62 19.84
C TRP A 175 -6.68 3.72 19.86
N TYR A 176 -6.12 4.40 18.85
CA TYR A 176 -4.69 4.69 18.76
C TYR A 176 -4.37 6.12 19.18
N PRO A 177 -3.16 6.38 19.72
CA PRO A 177 -2.65 7.73 19.92
C PRO A 177 -2.67 8.54 18.63
N ILE A 178 -3.02 9.82 18.73
CA ILE A 178 -3.22 10.70 17.57
C ILE A 178 -1.93 10.95 16.78
N ASP A 179 -0.78 10.93 17.42
CA ASP A 179 0.54 11.05 16.79
C ASP A 179 0.82 9.88 15.86
N LEU A 180 0.57 8.64 16.30
CA LEU A 180 0.72 7.44 15.46
C LEU A 180 -0.23 7.46 14.26
N THR A 181 -1.48 7.86 14.48
CA THR A 181 -2.47 8.00 13.41
C THR A 181 -2.05 9.07 12.40
N ASN A 182 -1.55 10.22 12.88
CA ASN A 182 -1.06 11.28 12.01
C ASN A 182 0.17 10.83 11.19
N ASP A 183 1.09 10.08 11.79
CA ASP A 183 2.24 9.56 11.05
C ASP A 183 1.81 8.56 9.98
N ALA A 184 0.88 7.66 10.28
CA ALA A 184 0.31 6.76 9.28
C ALA A 184 -0.34 7.52 8.10
N TYR A 185 -1.05 8.63 8.36
CA TYR A 185 -1.59 9.47 7.30
C TYR A 185 -0.52 10.15 6.46
N LYS A 186 0.59 10.61 7.06
CA LYS A 186 1.71 11.18 6.29
C LYS A 186 2.28 10.17 5.29
N PHE A 187 2.46 8.91 5.71
CA PHE A 187 2.87 7.84 4.80
C PHE A 187 1.87 7.63 3.67
N GLY A 188 0.58 7.46 3.98
CA GLY A 188 -0.46 7.25 2.97
C GLY A 188 -0.55 8.40 1.97
N VAL A 189 -0.52 9.64 2.44
CA VAL A 189 -0.51 10.83 1.56
C VAL A 189 0.72 10.84 0.67
N ASN A 190 1.91 10.60 1.23
CA ASN A 190 3.14 10.56 0.45
C ASN A 190 3.09 9.48 -0.63
N TYR A 191 2.55 8.31 -0.35
CA TYR A 191 2.40 7.23 -1.32
C TYR A 191 1.50 7.62 -2.49
N VAL A 192 0.35 8.24 -2.20
CA VAL A 192 -0.57 8.72 -3.25
C VAL A 192 0.08 9.82 -4.08
N ILE A 193 0.71 10.81 -3.45
CA ILE A 193 1.38 11.91 -4.18
C ILE A 193 2.57 11.37 -4.99
N TYR A 194 3.35 10.43 -4.47
CA TYR A 194 4.41 9.76 -5.22
C TYR A 194 3.84 9.08 -6.49
N ALA A 195 2.76 8.31 -6.36
CA ALA A 195 2.11 7.65 -7.48
C ALA A 195 1.60 8.60 -8.57
N LEU A 196 1.25 9.83 -8.19
CA LEU A 196 0.75 10.86 -9.12
C LEU A 196 1.86 11.67 -9.79
N THR A 197 3.08 11.64 -9.26
CA THR A 197 4.16 12.54 -9.68
C THR A 197 5.36 11.81 -10.28
N HIS A 198 5.44 10.50 -10.18
CA HIS A 198 6.51 9.63 -10.66
C HIS A 198 5.96 8.49 -11.51
#